data_d840414026197c226fcf7eb2c952968e
#
_entry.id   d840414026197c226fcf7eb2c952968e
#
_cell.length_a   1.000
_cell.length_b   1.000
_cell.length_c   1.000
_cell.angle_alpha   90.00
_cell.angle_beta   90.00
_cell.angle_gamma   90.00
#
_symmetry.space_group_name_H-M   'P 1'
#
loop_
_entity.id
_entity.type
_entity.pdbx_description
1 polymer ?
#
loop_
_entity_poly.entity_id
_entity_poly.type
_entity_poly.pdbx_seq_one_letter_code
_entity_poly.pdbx_strand_id
1 'polypeptide(L)'
;PIIKGINKGAGLNGIHVINCDPHSDMRPMLGRHSGNGFLYAYSEGYLKKYAVFGLHESYNIYSALELFEQHKEQLHFETYDDIFVREQISYQLALNNCLHFCKGAACGVEIDLDSIQNVPVSARTPSGMLPIDVRKYVYHCGSELEVCYLHIAEGAPVLAHKQMDNKTGKLVAYIITDFVKAVKRNIR
;
A
#
# COMPACT_ATOMS: atom_id res chain seq x y z
N PRO A 1 13.22 1.39 5.95
CA PRO A 1 14.03 0.34 6.61
C PRO A 1 13.67 -1.07 6.16
N ILE A 2 12.37 -1.45 6.07
CA ILE A 2 11.89 -2.80 5.72
C ILE A 2 12.40 -3.20 4.33
N ILE A 3 12.10 -2.42 3.30
CA ILE A 3 12.50 -2.70 1.90
C ILE A 3 14.00 -2.91 1.80
N LYS A 4 14.80 -2.02 2.38
CA LYS A 4 16.26 -2.16 2.41
C LYS A 4 16.74 -3.40 3.17
N GLY A 5 16.08 -3.72 4.29
CA GLY A 5 16.39 -4.91 5.09
C GLY A 5 16.12 -6.20 4.32
N ILE A 6 14.98 -6.31 3.66
CA ILE A 6 14.60 -7.46 2.80
C ILE A 6 15.60 -7.62 1.64
N ASN A 7 15.88 -6.54 0.91
CA ASN A 7 16.86 -6.60 -0.18
C ASN A 7 18.22 -7.15 0.27
N LYS A 8 18.76 -6.61 1.36
CA LYS A 8 20.07 -7.03 1.88
C LYS A 8 20.04 -8.44 2.46
N GLY A 9 19.01 -8.77 3.23
CA GLY A 9 18.89 -10.07 3.89
C GLY A 9 18.66 -11.23 2.93
N ALA A 10 17.97 -11.01 1.83
CA ALA A 10 17.69 -12.02 0.81
C ALA A 10 18.59 -11.92 -0.43
N GLY A 11 19.58 -11.02 -0.44
CA GLY A 11 20.49 -10.84 -1.58
C GLY A 11 19.82 -10.36 -2.86
N LEU A 12 18.71 -9.59 -2.74
CA LEU A 12 17.93 -9.11 -3.87
C LEU A 12 18.52 -7.81 -4.45
N ASN A 13 18.35 -7.61 -5.75
CA ASN A 13 18.74 -6.37 -6.45
C ASN A 13 17.52 -5.47 -6.70
N GLY A 14 16.80 -5.14 -5.64
CA GLY A 14 15.57 -4.38 -5.69
C GLY A 14 14.33 -5.27 -5.71
N ILE A 15 13.23 -4.75 -5.19
CA ILE A 15 11.92 -5.42 -5.17
C ILE A 15 10.85 -4.52 -5.77
N HIS A 16 9.71 -5.09 -6.10
CA HIS A 16 8.49 -4.34 -6.38
C HIS A 16 7.69 -4.15 -5.10
N VAL A 17 6.86 -3.12 -5.03
CA VAL A 17 5.94 -2.91 -3.90
C VAL A 17 4.60 -2.44 -4.41
N ILE A 18 3.53 -3.04 -3.88
CA ILE A 18 2.17 -2.55 -4.04
C ILE A 18 1.68 -2.05 -2.67
N ASN A 19 1.15 -0.82 -2.62
CA ASN A 19 0.72 -0.15 -1.40
C ASN A 19 -0.75 0.28 -1.50
N CYS A 20 -1.57 -0.15 -0.55
CA CYS A 20 -2.93 0.35 -0.37
C CYS A 20 -2.88 1.53 0.60
N ASP A 21 -2.94 2.76 0.07
CA ASP A 21 -2.62 3.97 0.82
C ASP A 21 -3.26 5.19 0.14
N PRO A 22 -3.90 6.11 0.87
CA PRO A 22 -4.36 7.38 0.32
C PRO A 22 -3.20 8.34 0.00
N HIS A 23 -2.00 8.07 0.52
CA HIS A 23 -0.79 8.84 0.30
C HIS A 23 0.18 8.10 -0.60
N SER A 24 1.00 8.83 -1.35
CA SER A 24 2.06 8.25 -2.17
C SER A 24 3.33 7.92 -1.37
N ASP A 25 3.51 8.60 -0.24
CA ASP A 25 4.73 8.58 0.57
C ASP A 25 6.03 8.85 -0.21
N MET A 26 5.88 9.69 -1.25
CA MET A 26 6.94 10.14 -2.15
C MET A 26 7.22 11.64 -2.01
N ARG A 27 7.02 12.20 -0.79
CA ARG A 27 7.37 13.61 -0.50
C ARG A 27 8.88 13.84 -0.59
N PRO A 28 9.33 15.07 -0.85
CA PRO A 28 10.75 15.42 -0.97
C PRO A 28 11.60 14.95 0.22
N MET A 29 12.83 14.56 -0.06
CA MET A 29 13.78 14.02 0.94
C MET A 29 14.41 15.13 1.81
N LEU A 30 13.57 15.92 2.48
CA LEU A 30 13.99 16.99 3.43
C LEU A 30 14.07 16.45 4.86
N GLY A 31 14.83 15.39 5.07
CA GLY A 31 14.87 14.62 6.30
C GLY A 31 13.95 13.37 6.20
N ARG A 32 14.11 12.42 7.13
CA ARG A 32 13.32 11.19 7.14
C ARG A 32 12.04 11.37 7.95
N HIS A 33 10.89 11.08 7.35
CA HIS A 33 9.58 11.08 8.00
C HIS A 33 8.64 10.06 7.32
N SER A 34 7.45 9.80 7.87
CA SER A 34 6.51 8.79 7.35
C SER A 34 6.19 9.00 5.87
N GLY A 35 5.91 10.23 5.45
CA GLY A 35 5.48 10.55 4.09
C GLY A 35 6.57 10.56 3.00
N ASN A 36 7.80 10.04 3.24
CA ASN A 36 8.83 9.95 2.21
C ASN A 36 9.63 8.64 2.22
N GLY A 37 9.12 7.64 2.92
CA GLY A 37 9.81 6.35 3.07
C GLY A 37 10.06 5.63 1.76
N PHE A 38 9.10 5.66 0.83
CA PHE A 38 9.21 5.02 -0.48
C PHE A 38 10.13 5.79 -1.41
N LEU A 39 10.16 7.13 -1.35
CA LEU A 39 11.11 7.91 -2.16
C LEU A 39 12.57 7.59 -1.79
N TYR A 40 12.88 7.42 -0.49
CA TYR A 40 14.22 6.95 -0.09
C TYR A 40 14.55 5.56 -0.62
N ALA A 41 13.61 4.61 -0.52
CA ALA A 41 13.82 3.26 -1.02
C ALA A 41 14.01 3.23 -2.55
N TYR A 42 13.26 4.05 -3.28
CA TYR A 42 13.37 4.23 -4.72
C TYR A 42 14.72 4.84 -5.12
N SER A 43 15.07 5.97 -4.52
CA SER A 43 16.33 6.68 -4.82
C SER A 43 17.59 5.87 -4.46
N GLU A 44 17.52 5.04 -3.40
CA GLU A 44 18.61 4.14 -3.01
C GLU A 44 18.65 2.85 -3.87
N GLY A 45 17.71 2.65 -4.82
CA GLY A 45 17.67 1.53 -5.76
C GLY A 45 17.12 0.22 -5.20
N TYR A 46 16.58 0.21 -3.97
CA TYR A 46 15.96 -0.96 -3.35
C TYR A 46 14.51 -1.20 -3.80
N LEU A 47 13.84 -0.16 -4.28
CA LEU A 47 12.48 -0.20 -4.82
C LEU A 47 12.56 0.00 -6.34
N LYS A 48 12.19 -1.01 -7.14
CA LYS A 48 12.28 -0.99 -8.61
C LYS A 48 10.96 -0.60 -9.26
N LYS A 49 9.85 -1.11 -8.75
CA LYS A 49 8.51 -0.69 -9.14
C LYS A 49 7.68 -0.43 -7.91
N TYR A 50 6.87 0.60 -7.98
CA TYR A 50 5.97 1.00 -6.90
C TYR A 50 4.59 1.33 -7.45
N ALA A 51 3.57 0.62 -6.99
CA ALA A 51 2.19 0.88 -7.31
C ALA A 51 1.41 1.30 -6.06
N VAL A 52 0.67 2.40 -6.15
CA VAL A 52 -0.25 2.86 -5.10
C VAL A 52 -1.69 2.62 -5.52
N PHE A 53 -2.43 1.86 -4.73
CA PHE A 53 -3.84 1.56 -4.95
C PHE A 53 -4.71 2.36 -4.00
N GLY A 54 -5.60 3.18 -4.55
CA GLY A 54 -6.53 4.01 -3.78
C GLY A 54 -5.95 5.34 -3.31
N LEU A 55 -4.98 5.88 -4.04
CA LEU A 55 -4.38 7.19 -3.78
C LEU A 55 -5.45 8.28 -3.83
N HIS A 56 -5.52 9.15 -2.81
CA HIS A 56 -6.39 10.32 -2.81
C HIS A 56 -5.69 11.51 -3.46
N GLU A 57 -6.31 12.09 -4.50
CA GLU A 57 -5.74 13.23 -5.22
C GLU A 57 -5.46 14.43 -4.29
N SER A 58 -6.38 14.69 -3.36
CA SER A 58 -6.30 15.83 -2.43
C SER A 58 -5.25 15.69 -1.33
N TYR A 59 -4.71 14.49 -1.08
CA TYR A 59 -3.73 14.25 0.00
C TYR A 59 -2.29 14.29 -0.51
N ASN A 60 -2.11 14.37 -1.82
CA ASN A 60 -0.79 14.30 -2.44
C ASN A 60 -0.37 15.64 -3.04
N ILE A 61 0.87 16.03 -2.78
CA ILE A 61 1.44 17.25 -3.35
C ILE A 61 1.74 17.06 -4.85
N TYR A 62 1.61 18.13 -5.61
CA TYR A 62 1.80 18.11 -7.06
C TYR A 62 3.13 17.48 -7.48
N SER A 63 4.24 17.83 -6.81
CA SER A 63 5.57 17.29 -7.15
C SER A 63 5.69 15.78 -6.93
N ALA A 64 4.92 15.18 -6.01
CA ALA A 64 4.89 13.74 -5.84
C ALA A 64 4.13 13.06 -7.00
N LEU A 65 2.99 13.62 -7.42
CA LEU A 65 2.23 13.12 -8.56
C LEU A 65 3.00 13.29 -9.87
N GLU A 66 3.68 14.43 -10.06
CA GLU A 66 4.53 14.67 -11.20
C GLU A 66 5.66 13.63 -11.33
N LEU A 67 6.22 13.16 -10.21
CA LEU A 67 7.23 12.10 -10.23
C LEU A 67 6.68 10.79 -10.81
N PHE A 68 5.44 10.42 -10.52
CA PHE A 68 4.80 9.24 -11.12
C PHE A 68 4.62 9.42 -12.64
N GLU A 69 4.24 10.62 -13.08
CA GLU A 69 4.11 10.91 -14.52
C GLU A 69 5.44 10.84 -15.27
N GLN A 70 6.52 11.29 -14.65
CA GLN A 70 7.87 11.26 -15.23
C GLN A 70 8.49 9.86 -15.26
N HIS A 71 8.06 8.95 -14.37
CA HIS A 71 8.64 7.61 -14.18
C HIS A 71 7.62 6.49 -14.32
N LYS A 72 6.70 6.56 -15.29
CA LYS A 72 5.58 5.60 -15.51
C LYS A 72 6.01 4.13 -15.62
N GLU A 73 7.24 3.86 -16.05
CA GLU A 73 7.77 2.50 -16.13
C GLU A 73 8.06 1.88 -14.74
N GLN A 74 8.23 2.73 -13.72
CA GLN A 74 8.65 2.34 -12.37
C GLN A 74 7.63 2.73 -11.29
N LEU A 75 6.78 3.72 -11.55
CA LEU A 75 5.81 4.28 -10.62
C LEU A 75 4.41 4.27 -11.24
N HIS A 76 3.43 3.76 -10.52
CA HIS A 76 2.04 3.67 -10.95
C HIS A 76 1.09 3.97 -9.80
N PHE A 77 -0.05 4.56 -10.08
CA PHE A 77 -1.12 4.69 -9.11
C PHE A 77 -2.51 4.57 -9.74
N GLU A 78 -3.46 4.13 -8.94
CA GLU A 78 -4.89 4.17 -9.23
C GLU A 78 -5.56 4.99 -8.14
N THR A 79 -6.36 6.02 -8.51
CA THR A 79 -6.92 6.92 -7.53
C THR A 79 -8.18 6.37 -6.87
N TYR A 80 -8.38 6.68 -5.59
CA TYR A 80 -9.65 6.47 -4.90
C TYR A 80 -10.79 7.19 -5.60
N ASP A 81 -10.48 8.42 -6.07
CA ASP A 81 -11.46 9.29 -6.72
C ASP A 81 -11.99 8.68 -8.03
N ASP A 82 -11.14 8.09 -8.87
CA ASP A 82 -11.58 7.42 -10.10
C ASP A 82 -12.35 6.12 -9.83
N ILE A 83 -11.96 5.39 -8.77
CA ILE A 83 -12.57 4.09 -8.44
C ILE A 83 -13.94 4.28 -7.78
N PHE A 84 -14.06 5.17 -6.77
CA PHE A 84 -15.21 5.21 -5.88
C PHE A 84 -16.06 6.49 -6.00
N VAL A 85 -15.51 7.59 -6.54
CA VAL A 85 -16.23 8.86 -6.65
C VAL A 85 -16.72 9.08 -8.07
N ARG A 86 -15.83 8.95 -9.06
CA ARG A 86 -16.14 9.17 -10.48
C ARG A 86 -16.58 7.90 -11.21
N GLU A 87 -16.30 6.73 -10.64
CA GLU A 87 -16.56 5.41 -11.23
C GLU A 87 -16.02 5.26 -12.67
N GLN A 88 -14.87 5.90 -12.95
CA GLN A 88 -14.22 5.85 -14.27
C GLN A 88 -13.52 4.52 -14.52
N ILE A 89 -13.11 3.85 -13.45
CA ILE A 89 -12.51 2.52 -13.49
C ILE A 89 -13.12 1.65 -12.38
N SER A 90 -13.41 0.38 -12.70
CA SER A 90 -13.89 -0.52 -11.65
C SER A 90 -12.79 -0.88 -10.67
N TYR A 91 -13.16 -1.12 -9.40
CA TYR A 91 -12.23 -1.60 -8.37
C TYR A 91 -11.36 -2.77 -8.84
N GLN A 92 -11.97 -3.76 -9.50
CA GLN A 92 -11.26 -4.95 -9.96
C GLN A 92 -10.24 -4.63 -11.06
N LEU A 93 -10.58 -3.74 -11.99
CA LEU A 93 -9.67 -3.35 -13.05
C LEU A 93 -8.50 -2.54 -12.50
N ALA A 94 -8.75 -1.57 -11.64
CA ALA A 94 -7.73 -0.78 -10.97
C ALA A 94 -6.76 -1.67 -10.16
N LEU A 95 -7.29 -2.61 -9.39
CA LEU A 95 -6.46 -3.56 -8.66
C LEU A 95 -5.63 -4.43 -9.61
N ASN A 96 -6.23 -4.94 -10.69
CA ASN A 96 -5.52 -5.74 -11.69
C ASN A 96 -4.37 -4.96 -12.37
N ASN A 97 -4.56 -3.66 -12.64
CA ASN A 97 -3.50 -2.81 -13.20
C ASN A 97 -2.30 -2.74 -12.24
N CYS A 98 -2.54 -2.46 -10.95
CA CYS A 98 -1.48 -2.43 -9.93
C CYS A 98 -0.79 -3.79 -9.77
N LEU A 99 -1.55 -4.89 -9.74
CA LEU A 99 -1.01 -6.25 -9.64
C LEU A 99 -0.14 -6.57 -10.86
N HIS A 100 -0.64 -6.31 -12.07
CA HIS A 100 0.11 -6.56 -13.31
C HIS A 100 1.40 -5.75 -13.35
N PHE A 101 1.35 -4.49 -12.92
CA PHE A 101 2.51 -3.62 -12.84
C PHE A 101 3.61 -4.16 -11.93
N CYS A 102 3.23 -4.79 -10.82
CA CYS A 102 4.16 -5.32 -9.81
C CYS A 102 4.59 -6.78 -10.05
N LYS A 103 4.06 -7.49 -11.06
CA LYS A 103 4.45 -8.88 -11.38
C LYS A 103 5.91 -9.00 -11.87
N GLY A 104 6.49 -10.20 -11.75
CA GLY A 104 7.78 -10.58 -12.32
C GLY A 104 9.00 -10.34 -11.43
N ALA A 105 8.80 -9.99 -10.16
CA ALA A 105 9.86 -9.91 -9.15
C ALA A 105 9.30 -10.12 -7.74
N ALA A 106 10.18 -10.34 -6.77
CA ALA A 106 9.80 -10.35 -5.36
C ALA A 106 9.06 -9.07 -5.00
N CYS A 107 7.87 -9.19 -4.40
CA CYS A 107 6.97 -8.08 -4.17
C CYS A 107 6.64 -7.92 -2.68
N GLY A 108 6.78 -6.70 -2.16
CA GLY A 108 6.24 -6.30 -0.88
C GLY A 108 4.77 -5.88 -0.99
N VAL A 109 3.96 -6.28 -0.03
CA VAL A 109 2.56 -5.85 0.10
C VAL A 109 2.45 -4.94 1.31
N GLU A 110 2.05 -3.70 1.07
CA GLU A 110 1.87 -2.69 2.10
C GLU A 110 0.38 -2.35 2.24
N ILE A 111 -0.03 -2.10 3.47
CA ILE A 111 -1.36 -1.57 3.80
C ILE A 111 -1.17 -0.46 4.80
N ASP A 112 -1.52 0.75 4.43
CA ASP A 112 -1.75 1.81 5.40
C ASP A 112 -3.20 1.77 5.88
N LEU A 113 -3.42 1.65 7.19
CA LEU A 113 -4.77 1.57 7.74
C LEU A 113 -5.55 2.89 7.62
N ASP A 114 -4.91 3.99 7.27
CA ASP A 114 -5.58 5.26 6.98
C ASP A 114 -6.28 5.26 5.60
N SER A 115 -6.01 4.25 4.76
CA SER A 115 -6.80 3.97 3.55
C SER A 115 -8.24 3.54 3.88
N ILE A 116 -8.51 3.10 5.12
CA ILE A 116 -9.79 2.51 5.53
C ILE A 116 -10.61 3.53 6.31
N GLN A 117 -11.85 3.75 5.88
CA GLN A 117 -12.74 4.73 6.53
C GLN A 117 -12.93 4.43 8.03
N ASN A 118 -12.85 5.48 8.84
CA ASN A 118 -13.16 5.45 10.27
C ASN A 118 -12.28 4.54 11.15
N VAL A 119 -11.18 3.98 10.63
CA VAL A 119 -10.20 3.25 11.44
C VAL A 119 -9.43 4.24 12.32
N PRO A 120 -9.14 3.91 13.59
CA PRO A 120 -8.29 4.72 14.45
C PRO A 120 -6.85 4.77 13.97
N VAL A 121 -6.48 5.87 13.35
CA VAL A 121 -5.18 6.19 12.76
C VAL A 121 -4.89 7.68 12.94
N SER A 122 -3.66 8.13 12.68
CA SER A 122 -3.28 9.54 12.78
C SER A 122 -4.02 10.41 11.77
N ALA A 123 -4.15 9.96 10.52
CA ALA A 123 -4.82 10.63 9.41
C ALA A 123 -6.23 10.05 9.14
N ARG A 124 -7.02 9.90 10.21
CA ARG A 124 -8.36 9.30 10.12
C ARG A 124 -9.24 10.01 9.10
N THR A 125 -9.78 9.23 8.15
CA THR A 125 -10.70 9.72 7.12
C THR A 125 -12.12 9.16 7.27
N PRO A 126 -13.17 9.96 7.00
CA PRO A 126 -14.55 9.45 6.84
C PRO A 126 -14.79 8.90 5.43
N SER A 127 -13.92 9.20 4.46
CA SER A 127 -14.02 8.80 3.05
C SER A 127 -12.80 7.98 2.66
N GLY A 128 -12.84 6.71 2.98
CA GLY A 128 -11.82 5.71 2.64
C GLY A 128 -12.48 4.43 2.15
N MET A 129 -11.69 3.44 1.83
CA MET A 129 -12.16 2.12 1.43
C MET A 129 -12.94 1.45 2.57
N LEU A 130 -13.88 0.58 2.20
CA LEU A 130 -14.50 -0.31 3.18
C LEU A 130 -13.49 -1.38 3.64
N PRO A 131 -13.60 -1.88 4.87
CA PRO A 131 -12.78 -3.01 5.32
C PRO A 131 -12.79 -4.21 4.39
N ILE A 132 -13.92 -4.46 3.71
CA ILE A 132 -14.03 -5.58 2.75
C ILE A 132 -13.18 -5.35 1.50
N ASP A 133 -13.01 -4.11 1.07
CA ASP A 133 -12.21 -3.80 -0.13
C ASP A 133 -10.72 -4.03 0.15
N VAL A 134 -10.22 -3.63 1.31
CA VAL A 134 -8.83 -3.92 1.70
C VAL A 134 -8.60 -5.42 1.93
N ARG A 135 -9.60 -6.18 2.40
CA ARG A 135 -9.53 -7.63 2.47
C ARG A 135 -9.45 -8.29 1.09
N LYS A 136 -10.19 -7.77 0.09
CA LYS A 136 -10.05 -8.22 -1.32
C LYS A 136 -8.65 -7.89 -1.86
N TYR A 137 -8.19 -6.65 -1.64
CA TYR A 137 -6.86 -6.22 -2.05
C TYR A 137 -5.78 -7.19 -1.55
N VAL A 138 -5.70 -7.43 -0.26
CA VAL A 138 -4.66 -8.29 0.33
C VAL A 138 -4.76 -9.75 -0.13
N TYR A 139 -5.99 -10.24 -0.35
CA TYR A 139 -6.21 -11.59 -0.86
C TYR A 139 -5.67 -11.73 -2.29
N HIS A 140 -5.97 -10.78 -3.19
CA HIS A 140 -5.47 -10.80 -4.56
C HIS A 140 -3.96 -10.61 -4.61
N CYS A 141 -3.39 -9.71 -3.81
CA CYS A 141 -1.93 -9.58 -3.70
C CYS A 141 -1.26 -10.91 -3.32
N GLY A 142 -1.75 -11.58 -2.28
CA GLY A 142 -1.20 -12.86 -1.82
C GLY A 142 -1.39 -14.01 -2.81
N SER A 143 -2.44 -13.98 -3.66
CA SER A 143 -2.72 -15.04 -4.63
C SER A 143 -2.02 -14.85 -5.97
N GLU A 144 -1.58 -13.65 -6.33
CA GLU A 144 -1.12 -13.33 -7.68
C GLU A 144 0.34 -12.85 -7.77
N LEU A 145 0.95 -12.45 -6.64
CA LEU A 145 2.31 -11.91 -6.59
C LEU A 145 3.28 -12.88 -5.90
N GLU A 146 4.56 -12.75 -6.23
CA GLU A 146 5.66 -13.42 -5.52
C GLU A 146 5.99 -12.63 -4.24
N VAL A 147 5.13 -12.78 -3.21
CA VAL A 147 5.19 -11.93 -2.03
C VAL A 147 6.38 -12.29 -1.13
N CYS A 148 7.21 -11.31 -0.82
CA CYS A 148 8.33 -11.45 0.12
C CYS A 148 8.03 -10.89 1.53
N TYR A 149 7.05 -10.00 1.68
CA TYR A 149 6.55 -9.54 2.99
C TYR A 149 5.16 -8.93 2.89
N LEU A 150 4.45 -8.91 4.03
CA LEU A 150 3.28 -8.09 4.29
C LEU A 150 3.62 -7.11 5.41
N HIS A 151 3.32 -5.83 5.21
CA HIS A 151 3.42 -4.80 6.24
C HIS A 151 2.09 -4.07 6.39
N ILE A 152 1.69 -3.82 7.62
CA ILE A 152 0.47 -3.08 7.96
C ILE A 152 0.88 -1.93 8.88
N ALA A 153 0.63 -0.70 8.44
CA ALA A 153 1.08 0.53 9.09
C ALA A 153 -0.08 1.34 9.71
N GLU A 154 0.28 2.38 10.45
CA GLU A 154 -0.55 3.48 10.97
C GLU A 154 -1.65 3.09 11.99
N GLY A 155 -1.81 1.83 12.34
CA GLY A 155 -2.81 1.42 13.32
C GLY A 155 -2.58 2.02 14.71
N ALA A 156 -3.51 2.83 15.19
CA ALA A 156 -3.47 3.48 16.51
C ALA A 156 -4.68 3.09 17.38
N PRO A 157 -4.73 1.85 17.89
CA PRO A 157 -5.89 1.34 18.64
C PRO A 157 -6.13 2.08 19.97
N VAL A 158 -5.15 2.85 20.45
CA VAL A 158 -5.26 3.72 21.63
C VAL A 158 -5.04 5.15 21.19
N LEU A 159 -6.12 5.87 20.93
CA LEU A 159 -6.07 7.30 20.60
C LEU A 159 -6.10 8.19 21.86
N ALA A 160 -6.08 9.51 21.65
CA ALA A 160 -6.03 10.53 22.69
C ALA A 160 -7.06 10.38 23.82
N HIS A 161 -8.17 9.69 23.60
CA HIS A 161 -9.19 9.40 24.62
C HIS A 161 -8.89 8.18 25.47
N LYS A 162 -7.75 7.53 25.31
CA LYS A 162 -7.31 6.32 26.05
C LYS A 162 -8.29 5.13 26.00
N GLN A 163 -9.24 5.12 25.09
CA GLN A 163 -10.11 3.99 24.85
C GLN A 163 -9.48 3.06 23.82
N MET A 164 -9.34 1.78 24.19
CA MET A 164 -8.84 0.77 23.26
C MET A 164 -9.92 0.40 22.23
N ASP A 165 -9.59 0.49 20.94
CA ASP A 165 -10.44 0.00 19.87
C ASP A 165 -10.07 -1.44 19.48
N ASN A 166 -10.82 -2.38 20.06
CA ASN A 166 -10.66 -3.80 19.73
C ASN A 166 -11.03 -4.16 18.28
N LYS A 167 -11.76 -3.28 17.56
CA LYS A 167 -12.17 -3.52 16.17
C LYS A 167 -10.97 -3.43 15.22
N THR A 168 -10.06 -2.51 15.47
CA THR A 168 -8.82 -2.40 14.70
C THR A 168 -8.00 -3.69 14.75
N GLY A 169 -7.81 -4.26 15.94
CA GLY A 169 -7.11 -5.53 16.10
C GLY A 169 -7.80 -6.70 15.37
N LYS A 170 -9.15 -6.75 15.41
CA LYS A 170 -9.91 -7.76 14.66
C LYS A 170 -9.77 -7.57 13.14
N LEU A 171 -9.80 -6.33 12.65
CA LEU A 171 -9.62 -6.04 11.24
C LEU A 171 -8.23 -6.49 10.77
N VAL A 172 -7.18 -6.14 11.49
CA VAL A 172 -5.81 -6.59 11.20
C VAL A 172 -5.72 -8.12 11.18
N ALA A 173 -6.36 -8.81 12.12
CA ALA A 173 -6.41 -10.27 12.14
C ALA A 173 -7.12 -10.85 10.90
N TYR A 174 -8.20 -10.23 10.41
CA TYR A 174 -8.84 -10.64 9.15
C TYR A 174 -7.92 -10.44 7.95
N ILE A 175 -7.29 -9.28 7.84
CA ILE A 175 -6.35 -8.95 6.75
C ILE A 175 -5.21 -9.99 6.70
N ILE A 176 -4.55 -10.25 7.83
CA ILE A 176 -3.47 -11.25 7.92
C ILE A 176 -3.98 -12.64 7.55
N THR A 177 -5.17 -13.02 8.04
CA THR A 177 -5.75 -14.35 7.78
C THR A 177 -6.05 -14.53 6.28
N ASP A 178 -6.63 -13.51 5.63
CA ASP A 178 -6.94 -13.56 4.20
C ASP A 178 -5.67 -13.64 3.36
N PHE A 179 -4.65 -12.86 3.73
CA PHE A 179 -3.34 -12.91 3.09
C PHE A 179 -2.68 -14.29 3.18
N VAL A 180 -2.58 -14.85 4.38
CA VAL A 180 -1.96 -16.18 4.58
C VAL A 180 -2.70 -17.28 3.82
N LYS A 181 -4.03 -17.22 3.77
CA LYS A 181 -4.84 -18.16 2.98
C LYS A 181 -4.58 -18.03 1.48
N ALA A 182 -4.40 -16.80 0.99
CA ALA A 182 -4.12 -16.53 -0.41
C ALA A 182 -2.74 -17.04 -0.83
N VAL A 183 -1.69 -16.69 -0.08
CA VAL A 183 -0.31 -17.17 -0.33
C VAL A 183 -0.24 -18.70 -0.29
N LYS A 184 -0.91 -19.36 0.67
CA LYS A 184 -0.92 -20.82 0.76
C LYS A 184 -1.57 -21.50 -0.46
N ARG A 185 -2.51 -20.84 -1.15
CA ARG A 185 -3.10 -21.35 -2.40
C ARG A 185 -2.16 -21.21 -3.59
N ASN A 186 -1.35 -20.17 -3.59
CA ASN A 186 -0.39 -19.91 -4.66
C ASN A 186 0.82 -20.88 -4.66
N ILE A 187 1.13 -21.47 -3.51
CA ILE A 187 2.25 -22.42 -3.34
C ILE A 187 1.85 -23.87 -3.74
N ARG A 188 0.54 -24.17 -3.93
CA ARG A 188 0.04 -25.48 -4.34
C ARG A 188 -0.08 -25.56 -5.84
#